data_618ea3f110e6ca74cea51e1324967929
#
_entry.id   618ea3f110e6ca74cea51e1324967929
#
_cell.length_a   1.000
_cell.length_b   1.000
_cell.length_c   1.000
_cell.angle_alpha   90.00
_cell.angle_beta   90.00
_cell.angle_gamma   90.00
#
_symmetry.space_group_name_H-M   'P 1'
#
loop_
_entity.id
_entity.type
_entity.pdbx_description
1 polymer ?
#
loop_
_entity_poly.entity_id
_entity_poly.type
_entity_poly.pdbx_seq_one_letter_code
_entity_poly.pdbx_strand_id
1 'polypeptide(L)'
;VTQSDNNRVHLRPNPPARGVIYDRNGEILADNQSVSNLTIIRERSGDLDELIEKISALVPLSETDIKRFYKRLKRRRPFEQTPLKFNLSEQEQAVLAVNEHRLDGIKVSARLSRFYPKRDLFTHVVGYVGRINEREISLIDPIQYSGTDSIGKVGLEKFYEDSLLGNVGSEHVETNARGRVMRVLDQVDPDSGSDLVLHVDSKLQKIAFDAFAGERGALVAMDIKTGGVLAMVSAPSYDANLFVSGISQKNYSRLLNSDDNPMFNRAIQGQYPPGSTVKPLFGLIALDSKTVSPSTKIDDPGYFKMEGIERPWRDHNSERGGHGKDVDLAEAIIESCDVFFYKMGIKTGIDILSSKSMAFGLGAKTGIDLPGEARGIMPSRTWKKENRGASWFNGDTINMSIGQGFMLSTPLQLAVMTSRIASKGKRVEPRLVKSIGGVDLSPSENIQLPDIDPQYWDYIHQSMRGVVHSAKGTATSINRGLSYTMAGKTGTAQVVSIRADEDYDKSKLNKRQWDHALFIAFAPFEDPQIAIGLIVENGEHGSSAAAPIARAVIDGYLNTESDVNIASDLALQGLNIYANQ
;
A
#
# COMPACT_ATOMS: atom_id res chain seq x y z
N VAL A 1 5.43 23.17 56.20
CA VAL A 1 4.13 23.41 55.52
C VAL A 1 4.30 23.20 54.03
N THR A 2 5.32 23.73 53.36
CA THR A 2 5.51 23.66 51.91
C THR A 2 5.77 22.24 51.32
N GLN A 3 6.43 21.32 52.07
CA GLN A 3 6.64 19.94 51.65
C GLN A 3 5.37 19.07 51.75
N SER A 4 4.48 19.41 52.68
CA SER A 4 3.19 18.71 52.84
C SER A 4 2.19 19.10 51.74
N ASP A 5 2.26 20.33 51.22
CA ASP A 5 1.37 20.80 50.16
C ASP A 5 1.79 20.27 48.78
N ASN A 6 3.10 20.15 48.51
CA ASN A 6 3.61 19.54 47.27
C ASN A 6 3.31 18.04 47.16
N ASN A 7 3.09 17.32 48.27
CA ASN A 7 2.70 15.90 48.25
C ASN A 7 1.20 15.67 48.00
N ARG A 8 0.39 16.71 47.86
CA ARG A 8 -1.06 16.63 47.68
C ARG A 8 -1.50 16.94 46.23
N VAL A 9 -0.63 17.57 45.43
CA VAL A 9 -0.93 17.92 44.07
C VAL A 9 -0.29 16.90 43.13
N HIS A 10 -1.10 16.27 42.28
CA HIS A 10 -0.66 15.32 41.27
C HIS A 10 -1.09 15.77 39.90
N LEU A 11 -0.21 15.56 38.90
CA LEU A 11 -0.50 15.76 37.50
C LEU A 11 -1.18 14.50 36.97
N ARG A 12 -2.39 14.65 36.41
CA ARG A 12 -3.13 13.60 35.71
C ARG A 12 -3.14 13.94 34.21
N PRO A 13 -2.62 13.06 33.31
CA PRO A 13 -2.65 13.32 31.90
C PRO A 13 -4.07 13.23 31.34
N ASN A 14 -4.40 14.14 30.43
CA ASN A 14 -5.63 14.13 29.64
C ASN A 14 -5.24 13.84 28.20
N PRO A 15 -5.52 12.61 27.66
CA PRO A 15 -5.08 12.24 26.33
C PRO A 15 -5.88 12.98 25.26
N PRO A 16 -5.23 13.41 24.16
CA PRO A 16 -5.89 14.01 23.02
C PRO A 16 -6.73 13.00 22.25
N ALA A 17 -7.71 13.48 21.47
CA ALA A 17 -8.31 12.70 20.43
C ALA A 17 -7.31 12.57 19.27
N ARG A 18 -7.13 11.36 18.75
CA ARG A 18 -6.26 11.11 17.60
C ARG A 18 -6.90 11.66 16.33
N GLY A 19 -6.12 12.29 15.43
CA GLY A 19 -6.60 12.84 14.17
C GLY A 19 -7.35 11.80 13.32
N VAL A 20 -8.41 12.22 12.66
CA VAL A 20 -9.23 11.38 11.77
C VAL A 20 -8.54 11.24 10.41
N ILE A 21 -8.71 10.11 9.74
CA ILE A 21 -8.18 9.90 8.39
C ILE A 21 -9.35 9.78 7.43
N TYR A 22 -9.35 10.65 6.41
CA TYR A 22 -10.37 10.73 5.37
C TYR A 22 -9.80 10.33 4.01
N ASP A 23 -10.64 9.81 3.14
CA ASP A 23 -10.34 9.71 1.72
C ASP A 23 -10.44 11.08 1.02
N ARG A 24 -10.17 11.13 -0.28
CA ARG A 24 -10.23 12.38 -1.08
C ARG A 24 -11.61 13.03 -1.12
N ASN A 25 -12.67 12.29 -0.84
CA ASN A 25 -14.08 12.70 -0.90
C ASN A 25 -14.68 12.96 0.49
N GLY A 26 -13.85 12.88 1.57
CA GLY A 26 -14.30 13.07 2.94
C GLY A 26 -14.90 11.82 3.59
N GLU A 27 -14.75 10.63 2.98
CA GLU A 27 -15.18 9.39 3.59
C GLU A 27 -14.19 8.94 4.67
N ILE A 28 -14.71 8.56 5.85
CA ILE A 28 -13.89 8.21 7.01
C ILE A 28 -13.23 6.84 6.81
N LEU A 29 -11.91 6.80 6.94
CA LEU A 29 -11.08 5.60 6.88
C LEU A 29 -10.57 5.16 8.26
N ALA A 30 -10.34 6.10 9.17
CA ALA A 30 -10.01 5.83 10.57
C ALA A 30 -10.60 6.91 11.46
N ASP A 31 -11.31 6.49 12.51
CA ASP A 31 -12.04 7.34 13.44
C ASP A 31 -11.75 6.93 14.90
N ASN A 32 -12.28 7.69 15.84
CA ASN A 32 -12.23 7.42 17.26
C ASN A 32 -13.63 7.14 17.79
N GLN A 33 -13.89 5.91 18.22
CA GLN A 33 -15.16 5.53 18.80
C GLN A 33 -15.06 5.47 20.31
N SER A 34 -16.11 5.95 20.99
CA SER A 34 -16.23 5.79 22.42
C SER A 34 -16.55 4.33 22.75
N VAL A 35 -15.68 3.68 23.47
CA VAL A 35 -15.84 2.29 23.92
C VAL A 35 -15.84 2.25 25.43
N SER A 36 -16.70 1.42 26.00
CA SER A 36 -16.76 1.23 27.44
C SER A 36 -15.85 0.09 27.89
N ASN A 37 -15.10 0.34 28.95
CA ASN A 37 -14.22 -0.65 29.56
C ASN A 37 -14.67 -0.92 30.99
N LEU A 38 -14.64 -2.19 31.40
CA LEU A 38 -14.80 -2.56 32.79
C LEU A 38 -13.48 -2.44 33.52
N THR A 39 -13.45 -1.60 34.54
CA THR A 39 -12.28 -1.39 35.42
C THR A 39 -12.61 -1.77 36.85
N ILE A 40 -11.60 -2.18 37.63
CA ILE A 40 -11.72 -2.49 39.04
C ILE A 40 -10.79 -1.54 39.84
N ILE A 41 -11.30 -0.99 40.94
CA ILE A 41 -10.55 -0.23 41.93
C ILE A 41 -10.32 -1.15 43.11
N ARG A 42 -9.09 -1.67 43.25
CA ARG A 42 -8.71 -2.68 44.24
C ARG A 42 -9.10 -2.34 45.66
N GLU A 43 -8.90 -1.12 46.10
CA GLU A 43 -9.20 -0.69 47.49
C GLU A 43 -10.71 -0.70 47.80
N ARG A 44 -11.59 -0.84 46.82
CA ARG A 44 -13.05 -0.85 46.97
C ARG A 44 -13.68 -2.21 46.68
N SER A 45 -12.90 -3.18 46.22
CA SER A 45 -13.41 -4.41 45.63
C SER A 45 -13.53 -5.61 46.60
N GLY A 46 -13.13 -5.46 47.87
CA GLY A 46 -13.11 -6.58 48.81
C GLY A 46 -12.24 -7.74 48.32
N ASP A 47 -12.76 -8.97 48.31
CA ASP A 47 -12.07 -10.12 47.72
C ASP A 47 -12.17 -10.06 46.20
N LEU A 48 -10.99 -9.99 45.55
CA LEU A 48 -10.90 -9.85 44.09
C LEU A 48 -11.31 -11.11 43.33
N ASP A 49 -11.03 -12.28 43.89
CA ASP A 49 -11.33 -13.55 43.21
C ASP A 49 -12.84 -13.80 43.23
N GLU A 50 -13.51 -13.51 44.37
CA GLU A 50 -14.96 -13.54 44.50
C GLU A 50 -15.64 -12.52 43.57
N LEU A 51 -15.08 -11.31 43.48
CA LEU A 51 -15.62 -10.29 42.57
C LEU A 51 -15.49 -10.71 41.10
N ILE A 52 -14.35 -11.26 40.70
CA ILE A 52 -14.13 -11.72 39.33
C ILE A 52 -15.08 -12.89 38.99
N GLU A 53 -15.34 -13.80 39.92
CA GLU A 53 -16.31 -14.89 39.75
C GLU A 53 -17.73 -14.33 39.53
N LYS A 54 -18.17 -13.36 40.37
CA LYS A 54 -19.46 -12.67 40.20
C LYS A 54 -19.58 -11.97 38.83
N ILE A 55 -18.52 -11.28 38.39
CA ILE A 55 -18.47 -10.64 37.09
C ILE A 55 -18.51 -11.67 35.97
N SER A 56 -17.78 -12.77 36.08
CA SER A 56 -17.74 -13.84 35.08
C SER A 56 -19.09 -14.53 34.87
N ALA A 57 -19.93 -14.56 35.90
CA ALA A 57 -21.30 -15.06 35.80
C ALA A 57 -22.23 -14.11 35.02
N LEU A 58 -21.91 -12.84 34.92
CA LEU A 58 -22.72 -11.79 34.27
C LEU A 58 -22.21 -11.45 32.87
N VAL A 59 -20.91 -11.44 32.67
CA VAL A 59 -20.23 -11.02 31.42
C VAL A 59 -19.14 -12.03 31.09
N PRO A 60 -19.05 -12.50 29.84
CA PRO A 60 -18.01 -13.45 29.44
C PRO A 60 -16.62 -12.86 29.62
N LEU A 61 -15.81 -13.43 30.51
CA LEU A 61 -14.41 -13.13 30.70
C LEU A 61 -13.55 -14.27 30.19
N SER A 62 -12.51 -13.97 29.39
CA SER A 62 -11.54 -14.98 29.00
C SER A 62 -10.46 -15.15 30.10
N GLU A 63 -9.89 -16.36 30.21
CA GLU A 63 -8.74 -16.57 31.08
C GLU A 63 -7.59 -15.58 30.80
N THR A 64 -7.45 -15.17 29.54
CA THR A 64 -6.44 -14.20 29.12
C THR A 64 -6.71 -12.83 29.71
N ASP A 65 -7.98 -12.39 29.79
CA ASP A 65 -8.35 -11.11 30.38
C ASP A 65 -8.03 -11.09 31.88
N ILE A 66 -8.38 -12.17 32.57
CA ILE A 66 -8.11 -12.34 34.01
C ILE A 66 -6.59 -12.34 34.28
N LYS A 67 -5.81 -13.15 33.54
CA LYS A 67 -4.34 -13.20 33.66
C LYS A 67 -3.69 -11.82 33.41
N ARG A 68 -4.16 -11.11 32.36
CA ARG A 68 -3.68 -9.76 32.05
C ARG A 68 -4.09 -8.72 33.11
N PHE A 69 -5.28 -8.84 33.69
CA PHE A 69 -5.74 -8.00 34.77
C PHE A 69 -4.81 -8.11 35.99
N TYR A 70 -4.51 -9.31 36.47
CA TYR A 70 -3.59 -9.50 37.61
C TYR A 70 -2.16 -9.00 37.32
N LYS A 71 -1.67 -9.14 36.08
CA LYS A 71 -0.38 -8.56 35.67
C LYS A 71 -0.38 -7.04 35.73
N ARG A 72 -1.48 -6.39 35.33
CA ARG A 72 -1.64 -4.92 35.42
C ARG A 72 -1.76 -4.46 36.88
N LEU A 73 -2.53 -5.19 37.66
CA LEU A 73 -2.79 -4.88 39.07
C LEU A 73 -1.50 -4.78 39.92
N LYS A 74 -0.49 -5.61 39.60
CA LYS A 74 0.82 -5.58 40.27
C LYS A 74 1.60 -4.28 40.04
N ARG A 75 1.28 -3.54 38.97
CA ARG A 75 1.97 -2.31 38.57
C ARG A 75 1.20 -1.04 38.89
N ARG A 76 -0.02 -1.15 39.46
CA ARG A 76 -0.91 -0.02 39.75
C ARG A 76 -1.12 0.14 41.23
N ARG A 77 -1.38 1.38 41.66
CA ARG A 77 -1.73 1.70 43.04
C ARG A 77 -3.14 1.19 43.37
N PRO A 78 -3.46 0.89 44.64
CA PRO A 78 -4.75 0.30 45.03
C PRO A 78 -5.99 1.12 44.64
N PHE A 79 -5.88 2.44 44.58
CA PHE A 79 -6.97 3.36 44.22
C PHE A 79 -7.11 3.59 42.73
N GLU A 80 -6.16 3.15 41.90
CA GLU A 80 -6.19 3.33 40.45
C GLU A 80 -7.12 2.32 39.80
N GLN A 81 -7.87 2.82 38.80
CA GLN A 81 -8.72 1.97 37.98
C GLN A 81 -7.87 1.01 37.15
N THR A 82 -8.01 -0.29 37.37
CA THR A 82 -7.32 -1.33 36.62
C THR A 82 -8.28 -1.98 35.62
N PRO A 83 -8.04 -1.91 34.32
CA PRO A 83 -8.92 -2.52 33.33
C PRO A 83 -8.94 -4.05 33.44
N LEU A 84 -10.15 -4.63 33.58
CA LEU A 84 -10.40 -6.06 33.53
C LEU A 84 -10.80 -6.50 32.11
N LYS A 85 -11.80 -5.82 31.54
CA LYS A 85 -12.28 -6.11 30.17
C LYS A 85 -12.38 -4.83 29.36
N PHE A 86 -11.96 -4.91 28.10
CA PHE A 86 -12.06 -3.83 27.12
C PHE A 86 -13.24 -4.07 26.17
N ASN A 87 -13.75 -2.98 25.59
CA ASN A 87 -14.79 -3.01 24.54
C ASN A 87 -16.04 -3.80 24.97
N LEU A 88 -16.67 -3.37 26.07
CA LEU A 88 -17.96 -3.93 26.50
C LEU A 88 -19.02 -3.68 25.43
N SER A 89 -19.78 -4.71 25.07
CA SER A 89 -20.99 -4.55 24.27
C SER A 89 -22.07 -3.77 25.04
N GLU A 90 -23.05 -3.20 24.33
CA GLU A 90 -24.18 -2.51 24.94
C GLU A 90 -24.93 -3.41 25.92
N GLN A 91 -25.10 -4.68 25.58
CA GLN A 91 -25.73 -5.68 26.45
C GLN A 91 -24.90 -5.90 27.72
N GLU A 92 -23.58 -6.04 27.62
CA GLU A 92 -22.70 -6.20 28.78
C GLU A 92 -22.71 -4.96 29.68
N GLN A 93 -22.73 -3.76 29.06
CA GLN A 93 -22.86 -2.50 29.81
C GLN A 93 -24.17 -2.44 30.59
N ALA A 94 -25.29 -2.79 29.93
CA ALA A 94 -26.60 -2.80 30.58
C ALA A 94 -26.64 -3.81 31.74
N VAL A 95 -26.11 -5.02 31.55
CA VAL A 95 -26.05 -6.05 32.60
C VAL A 95 -25.22 -5.58 33.78
N LEU A 96 -24.04 -4.97 33.52
CA LEU A 96 -23.20 -4.44 34.59
C LEU A 96 -23.85 -3.26 35.33
N ALA A 97 -24.51 -2.36 34.62
CA ALA A 97 -25.21 -1.21 35.21
C ALA A 97 -26.36 -1.66 36.15
N VAL A 98 -27.17 -2.64 35.75
CA VAL A 98 -28.24 -3.19 36.59
C VAL A 98 -27.69 -3.88 37.86
N ASN A 99 -26.51 -4.50 37.79
CA ASN A 99 -25.89 -5.21 38.90
C ASN A 99 -24.82 -4.42 39.65
N GLU A 100 -24.61 -3.14 39.33
CA GLU A 100 -23.57 -2.30 39.94
C GLU A 100 -23.65 -2.29 41.50
N HIS A 101 -24.86 -2.31 42.05
CA HIS A 101 -25.11 -2.33 43.47
C HIS A 101 -24.62 -3.60 44.21
N ARG A 102 -24.27 -4.66 43.45
CA ARG A 102 -23.73 -5.94 43.97
C ARG A 102 -22.25 -6.12 43.69
N LEU A 103 -21.63 -5.23 42.96
CA LEU A 103 -20.28 -5.33 42.43
C LEU A 103 -19.43 -4.17 42.93
N ASP A 104 -19.10 -4.23 44.22
CA ASP A 104 -18.28 -3.16 44.85
C ASP A 104 -16.91 -3.04 44.17
N GLY A 105 -16.52 -1.79 43.86
CA GLY A 105 -15.21 -1.47 43.31
C GLY A 105 -15.11 -1.58 41.77
N ILE A 106 -16.19 -1.96 41.05
CA ILE A 106 -16.20 -1.86 39.61
C ILE A 106 -16.49 -0.42 39.15
N LYS A 107 -16.04 -0.11 37.96
CA LYS A 107 -16.44 1.09 37.22
C LYS A 107 -16.45 0.80 35.73
N VAL A 108 -17.55 1.17 35.06
CA VAL A 108 -17.60 1.26 33.61
C VAL A 108 -17.13 2.65 33.22
N SER A 109 -16.08 2.74 32.42
CA SER A 109 -15.51 4.02 31.98
C SER A 109 -15.42 4.06 30.46
N ALA A 110 -15.92 5.15 29.88
CA ALA A 110 -15.79 5.41 28.46
C ALA A 110 -14.35 5.84 28.14
N ARG A 111 -13.86 5.38 26.99
CA ARG A 111 -12.55 5.75 26.43
C ARG A 111 -12.64 5.80 24.92
N LEU A 112 -11.92 6.73 24.29
CA LEU A 112 -11.75 6.73 22.85
C LEU A 112 -10.86 5.54 22.44
N SER A 113 -11.32 4.81 21.44
CA SER A 113 -10.60 3.71 20.80
C SER A 113 -10.59 3.93 19.31
N ARG A 114 -9.46 3.68 18.68
CA ARG A 114 -9.34 3.78 17.23
C ARG A 114 -10.26 2.76 16.54
N PHE A 115 -10.89 3.17 15.45
CA PHE A 115 -11.80 2.33 14.68
C PHE A 115 -11.59 2.53 13.18
N TYR A 116 -11.59 1.43 12.42
CA TYR A 116 -11.40 1.38 10.97
C TYR A 116 -12.67 0.87 10.30
N PRO A 117 -13.57 1.76 9.82
CA PRO A 117 -14.88 1.36 9.29
C PRO A 117 -14.78 0.49 8.04
N LYS A 118 -13.72 0.64 7.26
CA LYS A 118 -13.49 -0.14 6.02
C LYS A 118 -12.71 -1.45 6.26
N ARG A 119 -12.40 -1.80 7.51
CA ARG A 119 -11.78 -3.06 7.94
C ARG A 119 -10.51 -3.42 7.17
N ASP A 120 -10.60 -4.43 6.29
CA ASP A 120 -9.49 -4.99 5.51
C ASP A 120 -9.14 -4.21 4.25
N LEU A 121 -10.09 -3.42 3.73
CA LEU A 121 -9.93 -2.70 2.46
C LEU A 121 -8.76 -1.70 2.46
N PHE A 122 -8.46 -1.09 3.61
CA PHE A 122 -7.44 -0.05 3.73
C PHE A 122 -6.28 -0.39 4.67
N THR A 123 -6.23 -1.61 5.19
CA THR A 123 -5.23 -1.97 6.22
C THR A 123 -3.80 -1.76 5.74
N HIS A 124 -3.50 -2.03 4.48
CA HIS A 124 -2.17 -1.84 3.91
C HIS A 124 -1.82 -0.38 3.58
N VAL A 125 -2.80 0.53 3.59
CA VAL A 125 -2.64 1.98 3.39
C VAL A 125 -2.65 2.68 4.74
N VAL A 126 -3.79 2.64 5.42
CA VAL A 126 -4.01 3.33 6.71
C VAL A 126 -3.16 2.70 7.80
N GLY A 127 -3.06 1.38 7.81
CA GLY A 127 -2.43 0.66 8.89
C GLY A 127 -3.36 0.49 10.10
N TYR A 128 -2.77 0.39 11.29
CA TYR A 128 -3.50 0.31 12.56
C TYR A 128 -2.66 0.78 13.73
N VAL A 129 -3.33 1.20 14.79
CA VAL A 129 -2.73 1.41 16.11
C VAL A 129 -2.76 0.12 16.91
N GLY A 130 -1.80 -0.05 17.78
CA GLY A 130 -1.75 -1.18 18.70
C GLY A 130 -1.05 -0.80 19.99
N ARG A 131 -1.12 -1.66 21.01
CA ARG A 131 -0.52 -1.37 22.32
C ARG A 131 0.98 -1.14 22.23
N ILE A 132 1.47 -0.14 22.94
CA ILE A 132 2.89 0.15 23.10
C ILE A 132 3.56 -1.05 23.75
N ASN A 133 4.60 -1.57 23.12
CA ASN A 133 5.40 -2.70 23.64
C ASN A 133 6.65 -2.22 24.39
N GLU A 134 7.37 -3.15 25.03
CA GLU A 134 8.54 -2.83 25.88
C GLU A 134 9.69 -2.16 25.09
N ARG A 135 9.84 -2.46 23.79
CA ARG A 135 10.86 -1.84 22.93
C ARG A 135 10.47 -0.41 22.55
N GLU A 136 9.19 -0.20 22.28
CA GLU A 136 8.67 1.11 21.91
C GLU A 136 8.69 2.09 23.09
N ILE A 137 8.47 1.63 24.34
CA ILE A 137 8.56 2.46 25.55
C ILE A 137 9.92 3.19 25.67
N SER A 138 11.00 2.57 25.19
CA SER A 138 12.33 3.20 25.23
C SER A 138 12.56 4.23 24.10
N LEU A 139 11.66 4.32 23.13
CA LEU A 139 11.80 5.16 21.95
C LEU A 139 10.83 6.35 21.94
N ILE A 140 9.78 6.33 22.78
CA ILE A 140 8.74 7.37 22.85
C ILE A 140 9.03 8.37 23.96
N ASP A 141 8.49 9.58 23.83
CA ASP A 141 8.46 10.56 24.91
C ASP A 141 7.44 10.13 25.99
N PRO A 142 7.88 9.84 27.24
CA PRO A 142 6.97 9.42 28.30
C PRO A 142 5.91 10.46 28.68
N ILE A 143 6.18 11.75 28.46
CA ILE A 143 5.24 12.83 28.77
C ILE A 143 4.14 12.84 27.70
N GLN A 144 4.53 12.86 26.44
CA GLN A 144 3.61 12.90 25.30
C GLN A 144 2.68 11.68 25.24
N TYR A 145 3.17 10.51 25.66
CA TYR A 145 2.40 9.27 25.70
C TYR A 145 1.78 8.95 27.07
N SER A 146 1.84 9.89 28.03
CA SER A 146 1.40 9.64 29.43
C SER A 146 -0.09 9.29 29.56
N GLY A 147 -0.92 9.69 28.62
CA GLY A 147 -2.37 9.41 28.63
C GLY A 147 -2.81 8.28 27.71
N THR A 148 -1.92 7.74 26.86
CA THR A 148 -2.24 6.71 25.88
C THR A 148 -1.44 5.42 26.10
N ASP A 149 -2.00 4.29 25.68
CA ASP A 149 -1.34 2.99 25.70
C ASP A 149 -1.19 2.40 24.29
N SER A 150 -1.47 3.20 23.26
CA SER A 150 -1.45 2.79 21.85
C SER A 150 -0.57 3.71 21.00
N ILE A 151 -0.01 3.14 19.95
CA ILE A 151 0.87 3.81 18.98
C ILE A 151 0.60 3.22 17.57
N GLY A 152 0.82 3.98 16.51
CA GLY A 152 0.76 3.50 15.15
C GLY A 152 1.80 2.41 14.87
N LYS A 153 1.37 1.27 14.36
CA LYS A 153 2.23 0.09 14.13
C LYS A 153 2.73 -0.04 12.72
N VAL A 154 1.86 0.22 11.77
CA VAL A 154 2.12 0.11 10.33
C VAL A 154 1.32 1.18 9.57
N GLY A 155 1.57 1.34 8.28
CA GLY A 155 0.81 2.23 7.42
C GLY A 155 0.98 3.71 7.76
N LEU A 156 -0.01 4.52 7.36
CA LEU A 156 -0.06 5.95 7.64
C LEU A 156 -0.16 6.23 9.14
N GLU A 157 -0.83 5.36 9.91
CA GLU A 157 -0.88 5.45 11.38
C GLU A 157 0.49 5.52 12.02
N LYS A 158 1.48 4.80 11.44
CA LYS A 158 2.86 4.83 11.90
C LYS A 158 3.67 5.97 11.28
N PHE A 159 3.46 6.25 10.00
CA PHE A 159 4.27 7.24 9.28
C PHE A 159 3.97 8.66 9.77
N TYR A 160 2.70 8.95 10.07
CA TYR A 160 2.22 10.24 10.56
C TYR A 160 1.85 10.21 12.05
N GLU A 161 2.51 9.34 12.85
CA GLU A 161 2.25 9.21 14.29
C GLU A 161 2.24 10.56 15.00
N ASP A 162 3.29 11.36 14.79
CA ASP A 162 3.47 12.66 15.48
C ASP A 162 2.35 13.66 15.13
N SER A 163 1.87 13.62 13.88
CA SER A 163 0.76 14.49 13.44
C SER A 163 -0.58 14.01 13.96
N LEU A 164 -0.80 12.69 13.96
CA LEU A 164 -2.07 12.07 14.35
C LEU A 164 -2.26 12.04 15.87
N LEU A 165 -1.19 11.94 16.67
CA LEU A 165 -1.29 11.76 18.13
C LEU A 165 -1.88 12.98 18.82
N GLY A 166 -1.51 14.21 18.40
CA GLY A 166 -1.85 15.44 19.09
C GLY A 166 -1.00 15.68 20.34
N ASN A 167 -1.34 16.68 21.14
CA ASN A 167 -0.63 17.04 22.36
C ASN A 167 -1.43 16.69 23.62
N VAL A 168 -0.78 16.04 24.58
CA VAL A 168 -1.43 15.64 25.82
C VAL A 168 -1.73 16.87 26.67
N GLY A 169 -2.95 16.95 27.18
CA GLY A 169 -3.35 17.90 28.21
C GLY A 169 -3.03 17.38 29.61
N SER A 170 -3.29 18.20 30.63
CA SER A 170 -3.03 17.82 32.01
C SER A 170 -4.05 18.41 32.97
N GLU A 171 -4.38 17.65 33.99
CA GLU A 171 -5.16 18.12 35.15
C GLU A 171 -4.27 18.14 36.39
N HIS A 172 -4.15 19.28 37.05
CA HIS A 172 -3.56 19.40 38.37
C HIS A 172 -4.63 19.06 39.42
N VAL A 173 -4.51 17.90 40.03
CA VAL A 173 -5.50 17.41 41.01
C VAL A 173 -4.94 17.40 42.39
N GLU A 174 -5.72 17.92 43.37
CA GLU A 174 -5.42 17.75 44.80
C GLU A 174 -5.90 16.38 45.23
N THR A 175 -5.02 15.64 45.90
CA THR A 175 -5.34 14.32 46.44
C THR A 175 -5.21 14.28 47.95
N ASN A 176 -6.00 13.41 48.60
CA ASN A 176 -5.83 13.14 50.01
C ASN A 176 -4.62 12.22 50.26
N ALA A 177 -4.31 11.94 51.54
CA ALA A 177 -3.20 11.08 51.95
C ALA A 177 -3.27 9.64 51.39
N ARG A 178 -4.43 9.21 50.89
CA ARG A 178 -4.64 7.92 50.21
C ARG A 178 -4.58 8.02 48.69
N GLY A 179 -4.25 9.22 48.13
CA GLY A 179 -4.12 9.46 46.69
C GLY A 179 -5.45 9.61 45.96
N ARG A 180 -6.58 9.79 46.63
CA ARG A 180 -7.88 10.05 45.99
C ARG A 180 -7.98 11.52 45.60
N VAL A 181 -8.42 11.78 44.37
CA VAL A 181 -8.69 13.13 43.86
C VAL A 181 -9.80 13.78 44.70
N MET A 182 -9.52 14.92 45.30
CA MET A 182 -10.45 15.73 46.07
C MET A 182 -11.04 16.86 45.24
N ARG A 183 -10.22 17.53 44.44
CA ARG A 183 -10.63 18.56 43.48
C ARG A 183 -9.60 18.73 42.37
N VAL A 184 -10.05 19.27 41.24
CA VAL A 184 -9.19 19.75 40.15
C VAL A 184 -8.81 21.18 40.48
N LEU A 185 -7.52 21.48 40.48
CA LEU A 185 -6.96 22.82 40.82
C LEU A 185 -6.78 23.64 39.54
N ASP A 186 -6.30 23.01 38.50
CA ASP A 186 -6.01 23.61 37.19
C ASP A 186 -6.12 22.55 36.09
N GLN A 187 -6.44 22.96 34.87
CA GLN A 187 -6.58 22.07 33.71
C GLN A 187 -5.99 22.73 32.48
N VAL A 188 -5.19 21.96 31.75
CA VAL A 188 -4.74 22.27 30.40
C VAL A 188 -5.42 21.28 29.47
N ASP A 189 -6.25 21.79 28.54
CA ASP A 189 -6.94 20.94 27.60
C ASP A 189 -5.94 20.32 26.60
N PRO A 190 -6.19 19.09 26.14
CA PRO A 190 -5.37 18.46 25.12
C PRO A 190 -5.64 19.08 23.74
N ASP A 191 -4.60 19.18 22.92
CA ASP A 191 -4.75 19.51 21.50
C ASP A 191 -4.94 18.22 20.72
N SER A 192 -6.07 18.09 20.03
CA SER A 192 -6.35 16.94 19.16
C SER A 192 -5.31 16.79 18.05
N GLY A 193 -5.04 15.56 17.65
CA GLY A 193 -4.20 15.28 16.49
C GLY A 193 -4.76 15.88 15.22
N SER A 194 -3.88 16.15 14.27
CA SER A 194 -4.24 16.69 12.96
C SER A 194 -4.91 15.62 12.09
N ASP A 195 -6.02 15.98 11.46
CA ASP A 195 -6.68 15.11 10.49
C ASP A 195 -5.86 14.97 9.22
N LEU A 196 -5.92 13.80 8.60
CA LEU A 196 -5.32 13.53 7.30
C LEU A 196 -6.42 13.38 6.24
N VAL A 197 -6.25 14.08 5.11
CA VAL A 197 -7.03 13.83 3.90
C VAL A 197 -6.11 13.15 2.89
N LEU A 198 -6.54 12.00 2.34
CA LEU A 198 -5.76 11.22 1.40
C LEU A 198 -6.11 11.57 -0.05
N HIS A 199 -5.21 11.21 -0.98
CA HIS A 199 -5.51 11.17 -2.42
C HIS A 199 -6.37 9.96 -2.80
N VAL A 200 -6.40 8.93 -1.95
CA VAL A 200 -7.11 7.66 -2.20
C VAL A 200 -8.60 7.89 -2.32
N ASP A 201 -9.23 7.22 -3.29
CA ASP A 201 -10.68 7.18 -3.49
C ASP A 201 -11.23 5.84 -3.00
N SER A 202 -12.13 5.87 -2.03
CA SER A 202 -12.69 4.65 -1.40
C SER A 202 -13.47 3.79 -2.37
N LYS A 203 -14.16 4.39 -3.34
CA LYS A 203 -14.91 3.65 -4.37
C LYS A 203 -13.95 2.96 -5.32
N LEU A 204 -12.92 3.69 -5.78
CA LEU A 204 -11.90 3.14 -6.67
C LEU A 204 -11.09 2.03 -5.99
N GLN A 205 -10.73 2.22 -4.71
CA GLN A 205 -10.06 1.20 -3.89
C GLN A 205 -10.89 -0.08 -3.81
N LYS A 206 -12.22 0.06 -3.61
CA LYS A 206 -13.11 -1.10 -3.55
C LYS A 206 -13.21 -1.80 -4.91
N ILE A 207 -13.35 -1.07 -6.01
CA ILE A 207 -13.35 -1.63 -7.36
C ILE A 207 -12.04 -2.39 -7.59
N ALA A 208 -10.90 -1.79 -7.25
CA ALA A 208 -9.59 -2.40 -7.42
C ALA A 208 -9.44 -3.68 -6.57
N PHE A 209 -9.90 -3.68 -5.32
CA PHE A 209 -9.83 -4.83 -4.43
C PHE A 209 -10.73 -5.99 -4.90
N ASP A 210 -11.98 -5.68 -5.25
CA ASP A 210 -12.95 -6.67 -5.72
C ASP A 210 -12.53 -7.31 -7.06
N ALA A 211 -11.85 -6.55 -7.92
CA ALA A 211 -11.38 -7.03 -9.22
C ALA A 211 -10.34 -8.16 -9.11
N PHE A 212 -9.64 -8.30 -7.98
CA PHE A 212 -8.77 -9.45 -7.75
C PHE A 212 -9.56 -10.76 -7.55
N ALA A 213 -10.85 -10.70 -7.21
CA ALA A 213 -11.74 -11.86 -7.08
C ALA A 213 -11.15 -13.01 -6.23
N GLY A 214 -10.41 -12.67 -5.18
CA GLY A 214 -9.74 -13.62 -4.28
C GLY A 214 -8.34 -14.05 -4.73
N GLU A 215 -7.86 -13.61 -5.89
CA GLU A 215 -6.48 -13.86 -6.32
C GLU A 215 -5.51 -13.03 -5.48
N ARG A 216 -4.26 -13.52 -5.38
CA ARG A 216 -3.18 -12.83 -4.68
C ARG A 216 -2.51 -11.85 -5.64
N GLY A 217 -2.18 -10.68 -5.11
CA GLY A 217 -1.46 -9.70 -5.92
C GLY A 217 -1.49 -8.31 -5.33
N ALA A 218 -1.12 -7.33 -6.12
CA ALA A 218 -1.16 -5.92 -5.75
C ALA A 218 -1.38 -5.03 -6.96
N LEU A 219 -2.04 -3.90 -6.72
CA LEU A 219 -2.27 -2.84 -7.69
C LEU A 219 -1.96 -1.49 -7.05
N VAL A 220 -1.29 -0.62 -7.80
CA VAL A 220 -1.16 0.80 -7.47
C VAL A 220 -1.66 1.62 -8.66
N ALA A 221 -2.62 2.50 -8.40
CA ALA A 221 -3.13 3.48 -9.35
C ALA A 221 -2.74 4.88 -8.87
N MET A 222 -2.16 5.68 -9.78
CA MET A 222 -1.65 7.01 -9.47
C MET A 222 -2.26 8.07 -10.39
N ASP A 223 -2.56 9.22 -9.85
CA ASP A 223 -2.81 10.45 -10.62
C ASP A 223 -1.48 10.93 -11.23
N ILE A 224 -1.46 11.06 -12.55
CA ILE A 224 -0.24 11.40 -13.29
C ILE A 224 0.18 12.86 -13.09
N LYS A 225 -0.78 13.76 -12.80
CA LYS A 225 -0.54 15.19 -12.68
C LYS A 225 0.01 15.55 -11.29
N THR A 226 -0.51 14.87 -10.24
CA THR A 226 -0.20 15.23 -8.84
C THR A 226 0.75 14.24 -8.15
N GLY A 227 0.87 13.00 -8.66
CA GLY A 227 1.52 11.90 -7.97
C GLY A 227 0.66 11.25 -6.89
N GLY A 228 -0.56 11.74 -6.68
CA GLY A 228 -1.48 11.20 -5.69
C GLY A 228 -1.82 9.73 -5.96
N VAL A 229 -1.69 8.88 -4.96
CA VAL A 229 -2.10 7.47 -5.05
C VAL A 229 -3.60 7.38 -4.89
N LEU A 230 -4.30 7.03 -5.98
CA LEU A 230 -5.75 6.96 -6.06
C LEU A 230 -6.31 5.65 -5.48
N ALA A 231 -5.57 4.55 -5.67
CA ALA A 231 -5.86 3.25 -5.07
C ALA A 231 -4.57 2.48 -4.87
N MET A 232 -4.47 1.75 -3.75
CA MET A 232 -3.36 0.86 -3.46
C MET A 232 -3.86 -0.41 -2.78
N VAL A 233 -3.88 -1.51 -3.53
CA VAL A 233 -4.35 -2.81 -3.10
C VAL A 233 -3.18 -3.76 -2.86
N SER A 234 -3.25 -4.51 -1.76
CA SER A 234 -2.46 -5.71 -1.50
C SER A 234 -3.42 -6.82 -1.08
N ALA A 235 -3.59 -7.81 -1.91
CA ALA A 235 -4.52 -8.93 -1.71
C ALA A 235 -3.75 -10.26 -1.46
N PRO A 236 -4.24 -11.10 -0.52
CA PRO A 236 -5.31 -10.82 0.42
C PRO A 236 -4.92 -9.83 1.52
N SER A 237 -5.91 -9.27 2.21
CA SER A 237 -5.73 -8.33 3.31
C SER A 237 -6.34 -8.88 4.61
N TYR A 238 -6.40 -8.06 5.67
CA TYR A 238 -6.91 -8.44 7.00
C TYR A 238 -7.54 -7.25 7.71
N ASP A 239 -8.47 -7.52 8.66
CA ASP A 239 -9.16 -6.48 9.41
C ASP A 239 -8.22 -5.79 10.42
N ALA A 240 -7.97 -4.49 10.22
CA ALA A 240 -7.14 -3.66 11.10
C ALA A 240 -7.68 -3.59 12.54
N ASN A 241 -9.00 -3.66 12.73
CA ASN A 241 -9.62 -3.60 14.06
C ASN A 241 -9.21 -4.74 14.99
N LEU A 242 -8.76 -5.88 14.44
CA LEU A 242 -8.26 -7.00 15.25
C LEU A 242 -7.07 -6.62 16.15
N PHE A 243 -6.32 -5.59 15.79
CA PHE A 243 -5.08 -5.19 16.49
C PHE A 243 -5.27 -4.09 17.53
N VAL A 244 -6.30 -3.27 17.42
CA VAL A 244 -6.52 -2.06 18.23
C VAL A 244 -6.50 -2.36 19.73
N SER A 245 -7.28 -3.35 20.19
CA SER A 245 -7.34 -3.73 21.61
C SER A 245 -6.41 -4.90 21.97
N GLY A 246 -5.60 -5.34 20.99
CA GLY A 246 -4.72 -6.50 21.08
C GLY A 246 -5.36 -7.75 20.51
N ILE A 247 -4.74 -8.26 19.44
CA ILE A 247 -5.19 -9.44 18.72
C ILE A 247 -5.13 -10.71 19.59
N SER A 248 -6.14 -11.58 19.44
CA SER A 248 -6.11 -12.90 20.09
C SER A 248 -5.04 -13.81 19.46
N GLN A 249 -4.48 -14.73 20.26
CA GLN A 249 -3.48 -15.69 19.75
C GLN A 249 -4.03 -16.50 18.57
N LYS A 250 -5.30 -16.89 18.61
CA LYS A 250 -5.98 -17.64 17.52
C LYS A 250 -5.98 -16.84 16.22
N ASN A 251 -6.41 -15.56 16.26
CA ASN A 251 -6.46 -14.72 15.07
C ASN A 251 -5.05 -14.39 14.55
N TYR A 252 -4.12 -14.10 15.47
CA TYR A 252 -2.73 -13.82 15.09
C TYR A 252 -2.07 -15.03 14.41
N SER A 253 -2.20 -16.23 15.00
CA SER A 253 -1.66 -17.46 14.40
C SER A 253 -2.28 -17.75 13.04
N ARG A 254 -3.59 -17.49 12.85
CA ARG A 254 -4.25 -17.63 11.55
C ARG A 254 -3.65 -16.71 10.49
N LEU A 255 -3.37 -15.46 10.83
CA LEU A 255 -2.76 -14.52 9.90
C LEU A 255 -1.29 -14.84 9.60
N LEU A 256 -0.53 -15.20 10.66
CA LEU A 256 0.90 -15.50 10.56
C LEU A 256 1.19 -16.79 9.79
N ASN A 257 0.38 -17.83 9.99
CA ASN A 257 0.56 -19.14 9.37
C ASN A 257 -0.21 -19.29 8.05
N SER A 258 -0.82 -18.21 7.56
CA SER A 258 -1.46 -18.24 6.25
C SER A 258 -0.42 -18.28 5.15
N ASP A 259 -0.49 -19.27 4.28
CA ASP A 259 0.37 -19.36 3.09
C ASP A 259 0.23 -18.16 2.15
N ASP A 260 -0.89 -17.43 2.23
CA ASP A 260 -1.14 -16.24 1.41
C ASP A 260 -0.54 -14.96 1.99
N ASN A 261 0.07 -15.02 3.18
CA ASN A 261 0.76 -13.91 3.84
C ASN A 261 -0.05 -12.59 3.81
N PRO A 262 -1.26 -12.53 4.39
CA PRO A 262 -2.13 -11.35 4.30
C PRO A 262 -1.54 -10.11 4.96
N MET A 263 -0.59 -10.24 5.89
CA MET A 263 0.08 -9.11 6.54
C MET A 263 1.22 -8.50 5.70
N PHE A 264 1.62 -9.16 4.61
CA PHE A 264 2.67 -8.67 3.73
C PHE A 264 2.09 -7.65 2.73
N ASN A 265 2.60 -6.42 2.76
CA ASN A 265 2.17 -5.36 1.83
C ASN A 265 2.86 -5.54 0.47
N ARG A 266 2.20 -6.29 -0.43
CA ARG A 266 2.71 -6.60 -1.76
C ARG A 266 2.94 -5.36 -2.62
N ALA A 267 2.16 -4.30 -2.41
CA ALA A 267 2.25 -3.10 -3.23
C ALA A 267 3.59 -2.38 -3.12
N ILE A 268 4.18 -2.35 -1.92
CA ILE A 268 5.43 -1.62 -1.63
C ILE A 268 6.58 -2.52 -1.19
N GLN A 269 6.32 -3.78 -0.79
CA GLN A 269 7.34 -4.72 -0.30
C GLN A 269 7.54 -5.90 -1.23
N GLY A 270 6.52 -6.28 -2.01
CA GLY A 270 6.61 -7.36 -2.98
C GLY A 270 7.59 -6.99 -4.09
N GLN A 271 8.64 -7.80 -4.24
CA GLN A 271 9.67 -7.60 -5.24
C GLN A 271 9.60 -8.73 -6.27
N TYR A 272 9.24 -8.40 -7.49
CA TYR A 272 8.97 -9.34 -8.56
C TYR A 272 9.78 -8.97 -9.81
N PRO A 273 10.21 -9.94 -10.62
CA PRO A 273 10.72 -9.63 -11.96
C PRO A 273 9.63 -8.88 -12.74
N PRO A 274 9.92 -7.68 -13.29
CA PRO A 274 8.91 -6.90 -13.99
C PRO A 274 8.49 -7.53 -15.34
N GLY A 275 9.27 -8.47 -15.87
CA GLY A 275 9.02 -9.07 -17.17
C GLY A 275 8.88 -8.02 -18.26
N SER A 276 8.10 -8.33 -19.28
CA SER A 276 7.91 -7.46 -20.45
C SER A 276 7.30 -6.08 -20.16
N THR A 277 6.86 -5.78 -18.94
CA THR A 277 6.35 -4.43 -18.59
C THR A 277 7.39 -3.33 -18.72
N VAL A 278 8.68 -3.65 -18.65
CA VAL A 278 9.78 -2.67 -18.79
C VAL A 278 10.20 -2.42 -20.24
N LYS A 279 9.71 -3.20 -21.20
CA LYS A 279 10.08 -3.06 -22.61
C LYS A 279 9.81 -1.66 -23.20
N PRO A 280 8.69 -0.96 -22.89
CA PRO A 280 8.50 0.42 -23.33
C PRO A 280 9.60 1.35 -22.83
N LEU A 281 10.00 1.25 -21.55
CA LEU A 281 11.09 2.02 -20.99
C LEU A 281 12.42 1.71 -21.66
N PHE A 282 12.75 0.43 -21.84
CA PHE A 282 14.02 0.04 -22.48
C PHE A 282 14.09 0.45 -23.95
N GLY A 283 12.95 0.40 -24.65
CA GLY A 283 12.81 0.95 -26.01
C GLY A 283 13.08 2.46 -26.05
N LEU A 284 12.50 3.21 -25.12
CA LEU A 284 12.74 4.65 -24.97
C LEU A 284 14.20 4.96 -24.71
N ILE A 285 14.84 4.24 -23.78
CA ILE A 285 16.27 4.38 -23.46
C ILE A 285 17.15 4.07 -24.68
N ALA A 286 16.81 3.05 -25.45
CA ALA A 286 17.56 2.66 -26.63
C ALA A 286 17.42 3.67 -27.78
N LEU A 287 16.24 4.29 -27.95
CA LEU A 287 16.03 5.41 -28.90
C LEU A 287 16.85 6.63 -28.47
N ASP A 288 16.74 7.03 -27.21
CA ASP A 288 17.43 8.20 -26.65
C ASP A 288 18.96 8.06 -26.71
N SER A 289 19.49 6.86 -26.42
CA SER A 289 20.91 6.55 -26.56
C SER A 289 21.36 6.30 -28.01
N LYS A 290 20.44 6.40 -28.99
CA LYS A 290 20.70 6.19 -30.43
C LYS A 290 21.27 4.81 -30.76
N THR A 291 21.04 3.82 -29.91
CA THR A 291 21.45 2.42 -30.15
C THR A 291 20.49 1.72 -31.10
N VAL A 292 19.23 2.15 -31.14
CA VAL A 292 18.24 1.82 -32.17
C VAL A 292 17.58 3.10 -32.67
N SER A 293 16.90 3.00 -33.82
CA SER A 293 16.06 4.05 -34.39
C SER A 293 14.68 3.47 -34.69
N PRO A 294 13.65 4.29 -34.95
CA PRO A 294 12.33 3.79 -35.42
C PRO A 294 12.40 2.90 -36.67
N SER A 295 13.42 3.09 -37.49
CA SER A 295 13.63 2.30 -38.72
C SER A 295 14.49 1.04 -38.51
N THR A 296 14.97 0.77 -37.31
CA THR A 296 15.77 -0.43 -37.00
C THR A 296 14.87 -1.66 -37.16
N LYS A 297 15.30 -2.61 -37.99
CA LYS A 297 14.61 -3.88 -38.27
C LYS A 297 15.45 -5.05 -37.74
N ILE A 298 14.80 -6.03 -37.15
CA ILE A 298 15.42 -7.24 -36.59
C ILE A 298 14.58 -8.46 -36.99
N ASP A 299 15.26 -9.51 -37.50
CA ASP A 299 14.59 -10.79 -37.74
C ASP A 299 14.47 -11.58 -36.44
N ASP A 300 13.27 -12.07 -36.18
CA ASP A 300 12.95 -12.96 -35.07
C ASP A 300 12.50 -14.34 -35.61
N PRO A 301 13.41 -15.33 -35.59
CA PRO A 301 13.11 -16.72 -35.94
C PRO A 301 12.51 -17.51 -34.75
N GLY A 302 12.11 -16.86 -33.65
CA GLY A 302 11.64 -17.49 -32.41
C GLY A 302 12.72 -17.73 -31.36
N TYR A 303 13.97 -17.42 -31.65
CA TYR A 303 15.08 -17.58 -30.72
C TYR A 303 16.25 -16.66 -31.04
N PHE A 304 17.06 -16.40 -30.01
CA PHE A 304 18.34 -15.73 -30.13
C PHE A 304 19.47 -16.67 -29.68
N LYS A 305 20.51 -16.79 -30.47
CA LYS A 305 21.70 -17.60 -30.20
C LYS A 305 22.93 -16.71 -30.16
N MET A 306 23.73 -16.85 -29.13
CA MET A 306 25.01 -16.17 -28.99
C MET A 306 26.16 -17.13 -29.37
N GLU A 307 27.18 -16.61 -30.05
CA GLU A 307 28.35 -17.38 -30.42
C GLU A 307 29.03 -17.96 -29.17
N GLY A 308 29.39 -19.24 -29.23
CA GLY A 308 30.03 -19.98 -28.13
C GLY A 308 29.07 -20.43 -27.02
N ILE A 309 27.73 -20.20 -27.16
CA ILE A 309 26.71 -20.68 -26.23
C ILE A 309 25.74 -21.61 -26.96
N GLU A 310 25.66 -22.87 -26.50
CA GLU A 310 24.82 -23.87 -27.15
C GLU A 310 23.33 -23.61 -26.95
N ARG A 311 22.94 -23.16 -25.73
CA ARG A 311 21.54 -22.93 -25.37
C ARG A 311 21.05 -21.60 -25.93
N PRO A 312 20.04 -21.61 -26.82
CA PRO A 312 19.41 -20.39 -27.30
C PRO A 312 18.47 -19.77 -26.24
N TRP A 313 18.32 -18.45 -26.29
CA TRP A 313 17.22 -17.75 -25.60
C TRP A 313 16.00 -17.79 -26.50
N ARG A 314 14.90 -18.38 -26.03
CA ARG A 314 13.66 -18.51 -26.77
C ARG A 314 12.80 -17.26 -26.66
N ASP A 315 12.11 -16.90 -27.72
CA ASP A 315 10.99 -15.96 -27.68
C ASP A 315 9.73 -16.65 -27.13
N HIS A 316 8.83 -15.90 -26.51
CA HIS A 316 7.56 -16.45 -26.05
C HIS A 316 6.71 -17.02 -27.19
N ASN A 317 6.94 -16.59 -28.44
CA ASN A 317 6.28 -17.08 -29.65
C ASN A 317 7.12 -18.12 -30.42
N SER A 318 8.14 -18.72 -29.80
CA SER A 318 9.10 -19.62 -30.42
C SER A 318 8.45 -20.84 -31.09
N GLU A 319 7.41 -21.41 -30.50
CA GLU A 319 6.68 -22.57 -31.06
C GLU A 319 5.97 -22.25 -32.36
N ARG A 320 5.65 -20.97 -32.62
CA ARG A 320 5.03 -20.48 -33.85
C ARG A 320 6.04 -19.94 -34.88
N GLY A 321 7.33 -20.06 -34.59
CA GLY A 321 8.41 -19.60 -35.48
C GLY A 321 8.81 -18.13 -35.24
N GLY A 322 8.48 -17.54 -34.11
CA GLY A 322 8.78 -16.16 -33.76
C GLY A 322 7.85 -15.14 -34.42
N HIS A 323 8.31 -13.90 -34.51
CA HIS A 323 7.55 -12.77 -35.09
C HIS A 323 7.91 -12.51 -36.56
N GLY A 324 8.86 -13.27 -37.11
CA GLY A 324 9.23 -13.20 -38.52
C GLY A 324 10.34 -12.20 -38.83
N LYS A 325 10.31 -11.67 -40.08
CA LYS A 325 11.35 -10.75 -40.58
C LYS A 325 10.94 -9.29 -40.35
N ASP A 326 11.98 -8.45 -40.32
CA ASP A 326 11.82 -6.99 -40.31
C ASP A 326 11.00 -6.42 -39.14
N VAL A 327 11.00 -7.07 -37.96
CA VAL A 327 10.35 -6.60 -36.76
C VAL A 327 10.99 -5.29 -36.30
N ASP A 328 10.20 -4.22 -36.16
CA ASP A 328 10.67 -2.95 -35.60
C ASP A 328 10.34 -2.82 -34.10
N LEU A 329 10.80 -1.73 -33.48
CA LEU A 329 10.60 -1.52 -32.06
C LEU A 329 9.11 -1.39 -31.68
N ALA A 330 8.26 -0.79 -32.55
CA ALA A 330 6.83 -0.68 -32.28
C ALA A 330 6.17 -2.05 -32.28
N GLU A 331 6.41 -2.86 -33.32
CA GLU A 331 5.93 -4.24 -33.36
C GLU A 331 6.44 -5.06 -32.20
N ALA A 332 7.73 -4.90 -31.82
CA ALA A 332 8.33 -5.59 -30.68
C ALA A 332 7.68 -5.22 -29.35
N ILE A 333 7.17 -4.00 -29.16
CA ILE A 333 6.41 -3.61 -27.98
C ILE A 333 4.98 -4.16 -28.07
N ILE A 334 4.31 -4.01 -29.22
CA ILE A 334 2.92 -4.43 -29.45
C ILE A 334 2.75 -5.93 -29.22
N GLU A 335 3.59 -6.72 -29.87
CA GLU A 335 3.55 -8.19 -29.86
C GLU A 335 4.44 -8.80 -28.75
N SER A 336 5.18 -7.96 -28.02
CA SER A 336 6.11 -8.36 -26.95
C SER A 336 7.29 -9.22 -27.39
N CYS A 337 7.85 -9.04 -28.59
CA CYS A 337 8.97 -9.80 -29.14
C CYS A 337 10.21 -9.74 -28.22
N ASP A 338 10.64 -10.89 -27.68
CA ASP A 338 11.80 -10.98 -26.80
C ASP A 338 13.11 -10.87 -27.58
N VAL A 339 13.18 -11.46 -28.78
CA VAL A 339 14.41 -11.48 -29.60
C VAL A 339 14.84 -10.06 -29.99
N PHE A 340 13.88 -9.17 -30.28
CA PHE A 340 14.22 -7.76 -30.51
C PHE A 340 14.94 -7.16 -29.32
N PHE A 341 14.39 -7.38 -28.12
CA PHE A 341 14.94 -6.82 -26.88
C PHE A 341 16.25 -7.49 -26.46
N TYR A 342 16.48 -8.77 -26.74
CA TYR A 342 17.77 -9.42 -26.55
C TYR A 342 18.88 -8.71 -27.33
N LYS A 343 18.68 -8.50 -28.65
CA LYS A 343 19.64 -7.85 -29.55
C LYS A 343 19.83 -6.38 -29.18
N MET A 344 18.73 -5.66 -28.93
CA MET A 344 18.76 -4.26 -28.48
C MET A 344 19.50 -4.11 -27.15
N GLY A 345 19.23 -4.99 -26.16
CA GLY A 345 19.82 -4.94 -24.84
C GLY A 345 21.35 -5.12 -24.90
N ILE A 346 21.85 -6.06 -25.67
CA ILE A 346 23.30 -6.25 -25.89
C ILE A 346 23.91 -5.00 -26.49
N LYS A 347 23.27 -4.41 -27.52
CA LYS A 347 23.76 -3.22 -28.21
C LYS A 347 23.77 -1.98 -27.33
N THR A 348 22.72 -1.80 -26.49
CA THR A 348 22.61 -0.67 -25.56
C THR A 348 23.56 -0.83 -24.38
N GLY A 349 23.71 -2.03 -23.87
CA GLY A 349 24.55 -2.38 -22.72
C GLY A 349 23.90 -2.08 -21.37
N ILE A 350 24.32 -2.86 -20.37
CA ILE A 350 23.76 -2.80 -19.02
C ILE A 350 23.95 -1.45 -18.35
N ASP A 351 25.07 -0.78 -18.58
CA ASP A 351 25.41 0.45 -17.88
C ASP A 351 24.43 1.59 -18.25
N ILE A 352 24.05 1.69 -19.53
CA ILE A 352 23.06 2.66 -20.01
C ILE A 352 21.66 2.26 -19.52
N LEU A 353 21.27 1.00 -19.72
CA LEU A 353 19.96 0.50 -19.31
C LEU A 353 19.75 0.69 -17.81
N SER A 354 20.73 0.31 -16.97
CA SER A 354 20.61 0.42 -15.53
C SER A 354 20.55 1.88 -15.06
N SER A 355 21.52 2.72 -15.47
CA SER A 355 21.59 4.10 -15.00
C SER A 355 20.36 4.93 -15.38
N LYS A 356 19.89 4.80 -16.63
CA LYS A 356 18.70 5.54 -17.09
C LYS A 356 17.40 5.01 -16.47
N SER A 357 17.26 3.69 -16.22
CA SER A 357 16.06 3.12 -15.59
C SER A 357 15.87 3.58 -14.15
N MET A 358 16.92 3.87 -13.42
CA MET A 358 16.84 4.43 -12.06
C MET A 358 16.12 5.78 -12.05
N ALA A 359 16.29 6.61 -13.08
CA ALA A 359 15.58 7.87 -13.21
C ALA A 359 14.06 7.70 -13.37
N PHE A 360 13.62 6.50 -13.78
CA PHE A 360 12.20 6.15 -13.88
C PHE A 360 11.62 5.49 -12.61
N GLY A 361 12.40 5.42 -11.52
CA GLY A 361 11.93 4.94 -10.21
C GLY A 361 12.25 3.47 -9.93
N LEU A 362 12.99 2.78 -10.81
CA LEU A 362 13.38 1.38 -10.61
C LEU A 362 14.68 1.28 -9.78
N GLY A 363 14.75 0.30 -8.88
CA GLY A 363 15.95 0.02 -8.10
C GLY A 363 16.24 0.96 -6.94
N ALA A 364 15.34 1.88 -6.62
CA ALA A 364 15.40 2.82 -5.50
C ALA A 364 14.04 2.98 -4.84
N LYS A 365 14.02 3.47 -3.60
CA LYS A 365 12.75 3.87 -2.97
C LYS A 365 12.14 5.02 -3.73
N THR A 366 10.82 4.98 -3.89
CA THR A 366 10.06 6.04 -4.60
C THR A 366 9.82 7.26 -3.73
N GLY A 367 9.94 7.13 -2.41
CA GLY A 367 9.69 8.18 -1.45
C GLY A 367 8.22 8.27 -1.01
N ILE A 368 7.43 7.23 -1.23
CA ILE A 368 6.04 7.19 -0.73
C ILE A 368 5.99 7.36 0.79
N ASP A 369 5.00 8.04 1.27
CA ASP A 369 4.73 8.32 2.68
C ASP A 369 4.20 7.09 3.45
N LEU A 370 4.91 5.96 3.31
CA LEU A 370 4.68 4.71 4.04
C LEU A 370 5.98 4.10 4.54
N PRO A 371 5.98 3.50 5.73
CA PRO A 371 7.14 2.77 6.24
C PRO A 371 7.31 1.43 5.52
N GLY A 372 8.56 0.99 5.39
CA GLY A 372 8.86 -0.38 4.95
C GLY A 372 8.90 -0.57 3.44
N GLU A 373 8.97 0.50 2.64
CA GLU A 373 9.14 0.42 1.20
C GLU A 373 10.40 -0.33 0.81
N ALA A 374 10.28 -1.31 -0.10
CA ALA A 374 11.39 -2.04 -0.68
C ALA A 374 12.01 -1.26 -1.85
N ARG A 375 13.33 -1.42 -2.03
CA ARG A 375 14.07 -0.69 -3.06
C ARG A 375 13.96 -1.32 -4.46
N GLY A 376 13.52 -2.59 -4.56
CA GLY A 376 13.70 -3.35 -5.78
C GLY A 376 15.18 -3.60 -6.07
N ILE A 377 15.47 -4.15 -7.22
CA ILE A 377 16.83 -4.36 -7.72
C ILE A 377 16.90 -3.88 -9.17
N MET A 378 17.67 -2.83 -9.44
CA MET A 378 18.11 -2.48 -10.77
C MET A 378 19.56 -2.97 -10.91
N PRO A 379 19.79 -4.11 -11.57
CA PRO A 379 21.11 -4.73 -11.59
C PRO A 379 22.09 -3.94 -12.45
N SER A 380 23.36 -3.95 -12.06
CA SER A 380 24.47 -3.34 -12.78
C SER A 380 25.73 -4.20 -12.62
N ARG A 381 26.82 -3.87 -13.33
CA ARG A 381 28.11 -4.53 -13.16
C ARG A 381 28.60 -4.43 -11.71
N THR A 382 28.51 -3.24 -11.11
CA THR A 382 28.89 -2.98 -9.72
C THR A 382 28.02 -3.79 -8.78
N TRP A 383 26.68 -3.73 -8.95
CA TRP A 383 25.76 -4.47 -8.11
C TRP A 383 26.03 -5.98 -8.11
N LYS A 384 26.28 -6.58 -9.30
CA LYS A 384 26.57 -8.03 -9.39
C LYS A 384 27.88 -8.39 -8.72
N LYS A 385 28.94 -7.58 -8.89
CA LYS A 385 30.19 -7.78 -8.23
C LYS A 385 30.08 -7.73 -6.71
N GLU A 386 29.37 -6.73 -6.18
CA GLU A 386 29.21 -6.52 -4.73
C GLU A 386 28.29 -7.58 -4.09
N ASN A 387 27.20 -7.95 -4.76
CA ASN A 387 26.16 -8.80 -4.15
C ASN A 387 26.30 -10.29 -4.52
N ARG A 388 27.05 -10.63 -5.58
CA ARG A 388 27.23 -12.02 -6.06
C ARG A 388 28.70 -12.44 -6.19
N GLY A 389 29.66 -11.53 -6.01
CA GLY A 389 31.09 -11.81 -6.18
C GLY A 389 31.47 -12.21 -7.60
N ALA A 390 30.64 -11.91 -8.61
CA ALA A 390 30.82 -12.38 -9.97
C ALA A 390 30.83 -11.23 -10.99
N SER A 391 31.50 -11.42 -12.11
CA SER A 391 31.49 -10.48 -13.23
C SER A 391 30.15 -10.51 -13.97
N TRP A 392 29.86 -9.41 -14.64
CA TRP A 392 28.69 -9.28 -15.53
C TRP A 392 28.98 -9.91 -16.89
N PHE A 393 28.05 -10.70 -17.39
CA PHE A 393 28.14 -11.35 -18.72
C PHE A 393 27.01 -10.86 -19.64
N ASN A 394 27.18 -11.04 -20.94
CA ASN A 394 26.13 -10.69 -21.91
C ASN A 394 24.82 -11.46 -21.69
N GLY A 395 24.88 -12.70 -21.19
CA GLY A 395 23.68 -13.46 -20.81
C GLY A 395 22.87 -12.79 -19.71
N ASP A 396 23.52 -12.09 -18.77
CA ASP A 396 22.80 -11.31 -17.74
C ASP A 396 22.04 -10.13 -18.38
N THR A 397 22.69 -9.46 -19.38
CA THR A 397 22.06 -8.37 -20.13
C THR A 397 20.86 -8.86 -20.94
N ILE A 398 20.96 -10.03 -21.57
CA ILE A 398 19.86 -10.65 -22.33
C ILE A 398 18.64 -10.86 -21.44
N ASN A 399 18.83 -11.53 -20.28
CA ASN A 399 17.74 -11.78 -19.35
C ASN A 399 17.15 -10.46 -18.80
N MET A 400 18.01 -9.50 -18.46
CA MET A 400 17.59 -8.21 -17.92
C MET A 400 16.84 -7.39 -18.97
N SER A 401 17.17 -7.49 -20.26
CA SER A 401 16.53 -6.71 -21.33
C SER A 401 15.05 -7.02 -21.54
N ILE A 402 14.57 -8.12 -20.97
CA ILE A 402 13.15 -8.50 -20.94
C ILE A 402 12.56 -8.45 -19.50
N GLY A 403 13.25 -7.78 -18.58
CA GLY A 403 12.78 -7.62 -17.19
C GLY A 403 12.87 -8.89 -16.34
N GLN A 404 13.80 -9.79 -16.66
CA GLN A 404 14.05 -11.04 -15.95
C GLN A 404 15.46 -11.05 -15.32
N GLY A 405 15.91 -12.18 -14.83
CA GLY A 405 17.21 -12.36 -14.21
C GLY A 405 17.28 -11.75 -12.81
N PHE A 406 18.20 -10.81 -12.58
CA PHE A 406 18.38 -10.19 -11.26
C PHE A 406 17.47 -8.98 -11.02
N MET A 407 16.74 -8.53 -12.03
CA MET A 407 15.89 -7.35 -11.93
C MET A 407 14.65 -7.65 -11.09
N LEU A 408 14.40 -6.80 -10.07
CA LEU A 408 13.19 -6.88 -9.23
C LEU A 408 12.59 -5.49 -9.08
N SER A 409 11.27 -5.40 -9.19
CA SER A 409 10.49 -4.18 -8.96
C SER A 409 9.27 -4.44 -8.09
N THR A 410 8.80 -3.39 -7.42
CA THR A 410 7.53 -3.42 -6.71
C THR A 410 6.40 -2.94 -7.64
N PRO A 411 5.12 -3.29 -7.38
CA PRO A 411 3.97 -2.72 -8.08
C PRO A 411 3.94 -1.19 -8.03
N LEU A 412 4.33 -0.59 -6.92
CA LEU A 412 4.46 0.87 -6.79
C LEU A 412 5.50 1.42 -7.77
N GLN A 413 6.69 0.80 -7.88
CA GLN A 413 7.71 1.22 -8.83
C GLN A 413 7.24 1.09 -10.28
N LEU A 414 6.45 0.07 -10.62
CA LEU A 414 5.84 -0.06 -11.94
C LEU A 414 4.83 1.07 -12.21
N ALA A 415 4.01 1.44 -11.23
CA ALA A 415 3.08 2.57 -11.35
C ALA A 415 3.82 3.90 -11.54
N VAL A 416 4.89 4.14 -10.78
CA VAL A 416 5.76 5.33 -10.90
C VAL A 416 6.43 5.37 -12.27
N MET A 417 7.00 4.27 -12.73
CA MET A 417 7.59 4.17 -14.08
C MET A 417 6.56 4.50 -15.15
N THR A 418 5.36 3.91 -15.03
CA THR A 418 4.27 4.13 -15.98
C THR A 418 3.80 5.58 -15.98
N SER A 419 3.67 6.21 -14.81
CA SER A 419 3.32 7.63 -14.67
C SER A 419 4.35 8.54 -15.35
N ARG A 420 5.65 8.25 -15.19
CA ARG A 420 6.73 9.02 -15.82
C ARG A 420 6.79 8.82 -17.33
N ILE A 421 6.46 7.62 -17.83
CA ILE A 421 6.29 7.40 -19.26
C ILE A 421 5.08 8.20 -19.77
N ALA A 422 3.92 8.04 -19.14
CA ALA A 422 2.67 8.68 -19.56
C ALA A 422 2.74 10.21 -19.56
N SER A 423 3.46 10.81 -18.62
CA SER A 423 3.67 12.26 -18.52
C SER A 423 4.81 12.79 -19.39
N LYS A 424 5.42 11.94 -20.24
CA LYS A 424 6.57 12.31 -21.08
C LYS A 424 7.71 12.93 -20.28
N GLY A 425 8.06 12.28 -19.16
CA GLY A 425 9.22 12.64 -18.36
C GLY A 425 8.96 13.63 -17.22
N LYS A 426 7.74 14.02 -16.91
CA LYS A 426 7.46 14.75 -15.67
C LYS A 426 7.62 13.81 -14.48
N ARG A 427 8.47 14.20 -13.55
CA ARG A 427 8.67 13.43 -12.33
C ARG A 427 7.74 13.95 -11.25
N VAL A 428 6.76 13.17 -10.87
CA VAL A 428 5.97 13.34 -9.66
C VAL A 428 6.30 12.18 -8.71
N GLU A 429 6.39 12.48 -7.41
CA GLU A 429 6.62 11.45 -6.41
C GLU A 429 5.28 10.90 -5.89
N PRO A 430 5.18 9.59 -5.66
CA PRO A 430 3.95 9.01 -5.16
C PRO A 430 3.66 9.50 -3.74
N ARG A 431 2.42 9.89 -3.46
CA ARG A 431 1.97 10.34 -2.15
C ARG A 431 0.56 9.87 -1.85
N LEU A 432 0.33 9.42 -0.63
CA LEU A 432 -1.00 9.05 -0.12
C LEU A 432 -1.72 10.24 0.51
N VAL A 433 -1.01 11.04 1.32
CA VAL A 433 -1.61 12.17 2.05
C VAL A 433 -1.63 13.42 1.17
N LYS A 434 -2.82 14.00 1.02
CA LYS A 434 -3.08 15.26 0.32
C LYS A 434 -2.91 16.45 1.25
N SER A 435 -3.53 16.39 2.45
CA SER A 435 -3.45 17.49 3.42
C SER A 435 -3.37 16.99 4.86
N ILE A 436 -2.79 17.80 5.74
CA ILE A 436 -2.65 17.58 7.18
C ILE A 436 -3.23 18.79 7.90
N GLY A 437 -4.22 18.57 8.80
CA GLY A 437 -4.86 19.65 9.55
C GLY A 437 -5.47 20.73 8.66
N GLY A 438 -5.97 20.38 7.47
CA GLY A 438 -6.55 21.30 6.50
C GLY A 438 -5.53 22.06 5.63
N VAL A 439 -4.23 21.80 5.78
CA VAL A 439 -3.17 22.40 4.96
C VAL A 439 -2.75 21.41 3.88
N ASP A 440 -2.95 21.76 2.62
CA ASP A 440 -2.51 20.93 1.49
C ASP A 440 -0.98 20.84 1.46
N LEU A 441 -0.48 19.62 1.27
CA LEU A 441 0.95 19.39 1.09
C LEU A 441 1.34 19.80 -0.33
N SER A 442 2.35 20.64 -0.45
CA SER A 442 2.90 21.02 -1.76
C SER A 442 3.35 19.77 -2.51
N PRO A 443 3.09 19.68 -3.82
CA PRO A 443 3.72 18.66 -4.65
C PRO A 443 5.24 18.72 -4.46
N SER A 444 5.89 17.55 -4.46
CA SER A 444 7.35 17.50 -4.54
C SER A 444 7.81 18.29 -5.77
N GLU A 445 8.94 19.00 -5.65
CA GLU A 445 9.49 19.77 -6.78
C GLU A 445 9.55 18.90 -8.03
N ASN A 446 9.03 19.41 -9.14
CA ASN A 446 9.08 18.73 -10.44
C ASN A 446 10.55 18.58 -10.88
N ILE A 447 11.16 17.47 -10.53
CA ILE A 447 12.47 17.11 -11.07
C ILE A 447 12.23 16.61 -12.49
N GLN A 448 12.68 17.36 -13.47
CA GLN A 448 12.57 16.94 -14.86
C GLN A 448 13.52 15.78 -15.14
N LEU A 449 13.00 14.73 -15.77
CA LEU A 449 13.84 13.66 -16.29
C LEU A 449 14.76 14.19 -17.40
N PRO A 450 15.84 13.46 -17.75
CA PRO A 450 16.70 13.85 -18.86
C PRO A 450 15.89 14.25 -20.09
N ASP A 451 16.35 15.27 -20.79
CA ASP A 451 15.70 15.77 -22.00
C ASP A 451 15.75 14.69 -23.10
N ILE A 452 14.61 14.05 -23.33
CA ILE A 452 14.41 13.04 -24.34
C ILE A 452 13.60 13.63 -25.46
N ASP A 453 14.03 13.43 -26.71
CA ASP A 453 13.35 13.94 -27.89
C ASP A 453 11.83 13.63 -27.86
N PRO A 454 10.95 14.62 -28.01
CA PRO A 454 9.50 14.45 -27.99
C PRO A 454 8.99 13.36 -28.93
N GLN A 455 9.61 13.19 -30.10
CA GLN A 455 9.23 12.15 -31.05
C GLN A 455 9.40 10.72 -30.53
N TYR A 456 10.37 10.49 -29.60
CA TYR A 456 10.58 9.17 -29.01
C TYR A 456 9.51 8.85 -27.96
N TRP A 457 9.04 9.85 -27.22
CA TRP A 457 7.90 9.69 -26.32
C TRP A 457 6.64 9.32 -27.12
N ASP A 458 6.35 10.03 -28.18
CA ASP A 458 5.19 9.78 -29.03
C ASP A 458 5.25 8.37 -29.66
N TYR A 459 6.44 7.97 -30.11
CA TYR A 459 6.66 6.65 -30.67
C TYR A 459 6.37 5.53 -29.65
N ILE A 460 6.87 5.66 -28.42
CA ILE A 460 6.62 4.68 -27.36
C ILE A 460 5.14 4.69 -26.91
N HIS A 461 4.54 5.87 -26.79
CA HIS A 461 3.11 5.97 -26.46
C HIS A 461 2.24 5.28 -27.51
N GLN A 462 2.47 5.52 -28.80
CA GLN A 462 1.74 4.84 -29.88
C GLN A 462 1.96 3.32 -29.86
N SER A 463 3.18 2.88 -29.57
CA SER A 463 3.48 1.45 -29.43
C SER A 463 2.71 0.83 -28.25
N MET A 464 2.67 1.49 -27.09
CA MET A 464 1.90 1.05 -25.93
C MET A 464 0.38 1.08 -26.18
N ARG A 465 -0.11 2.07 -26.94
CA ARG A 465 -1.50 2.08 -27.42
C ARG A 465 -1.79 0.85 -28.28
N GLY A 466 -0.86 0.50 -29.17
CA GLY A 466 -0.97 -0.67 -30.05
C GLY A 466 -1.12 -1.99 -29.30
N VAL A 467 -0.56 -2.12 -28.09
CA VAL A 467 -0.72 -3.32 -27.24
C VAL A 467 -2.19 -3.63 -26.95
N VAL A 468 -3.02 -2.61 -26.81
CA VAL A 468 -4.47 -2.74 -26.53
C VAL A 468 -5.31 -2.67 -27.82
N HIS A 469 -4.97 -1.77 -28.74
CA HIS A 469 -5.85 -1.40 -29.86
C HIS A 469 -5.44 -2.01 -31.21
N SER A 470 -4.23 -2.55 -31.37
CA SER A 470 -3.82 -3.25 -32.58
C SER A 470 -4.36 -4.68 -32.60
N ALA A 471 -4.72 -5.19 -33.76
CA ALA A 471 -5.15 -6.59 -33.98
C ALA A 471 -4.10 -7.62 -33.48
N LYS A 472 -2.80 -7.25 -33.53
CA LYS A 472 -1.68 -8.07 -33.06
C LYS A 472 -1.31 -7.80 -31.59
N GLY A 473 -1.97 -6.86 -30.92
CA GLY A 473 -1.64 -6.45 -29.54
C GLY A 473 -1.88 -7.56 -28.52
N THR A 474 -1.00 -7.66 -27.54
CA THR A 474 -1.07 -8.71 -26.50
C THR A 474 -2.22 -8.53 -25.51
N ALA A 475 -2.89 -7.36 -25.47
CA ALA A 475 -4.01 -7.06 -24.56
C ALA A 475 -5.30 -6.65 -25.30
N THR A 476 -5.50 -7.12 -26.53
CA THR A 476 -6.68 -6.77 -27.35
C THR A 476 -8.02 -7.18 -26.74
N SER A 477 -8.03 -8.20 -25.87
CA SER A 477 -9.25 -8.67 -25.19
C SER A 477 -9.92 -7.58 -24.36
N ILE A 478 -9.15 -6.64 -23.78
CA ILE A 478 -9.69 -5.56 -22.95
C ILE A 478 -10.13 -4.34 -23.77
N ASN A 479 -9.91 -4.31 -25.08
CA ASN A 479 -10.35 -3.21 -25.94
C ASN A 479 -11.87 -3.22 -26.20
N ARG A 480 -12.50 -4.37 -26.03
CA ARG A 480 -13.92 -4.52 -26.39
C ARG A 480 -14.82 -3.62 -25.52
N GLY A 481 -15.52 -2.68 -26.14
CA GLY A 481 -16.47 -1.78 -25.48
C GLY A 481 -15.79 -0.67 -24.65
N LEU A 482 -14.52 -0.33 -24.93
CA LEU A 482 -13.90 0.87 -24.36
C LEU A 482 -14.51 2.14 -24.96
N SER A 483 -14.84 3.11 -24.10
CA SER A 483 -15.28 4.46 -24.49
C SER A 483 -14.13 5.47 -24.59
N TYR A 484 -12.92 5.07 -24.21
CA TYR A 484 -11.70 5.87 -24.23
C TYR A 484 -10.54 5.07 -24.83
N THR A 485 -9.45 5.74 -25.17
CA THR A 485 -8.22 5.10 -25.60
C THR A 485 -7.28 4.90 -24.41
N MET A 486 -6.69 3.72 -24.28
CA MET A 486 -5.68 3.43 -23.27
C MET A 486 -4.40 2.89 -23.91
N ALA A 487 -3.30 3.04 -23.21
CA ALA A 487 -2.01 2.47 -23.54
C ALA A 487 -1.54 1.54 -22.40
N GLY A 488 -0.86 0.46 -22.73
CA GLY A 488 -0.42 -0.48 -21.70
C GLY A 488 0.68 -1.42 -22.19
N LYS A 489 1.08 -2.35 -21.29
CA LYS A 489 2.01 -3.44 -21.61
C LYS A 489 1.76 -4.63 -20.70
N THR A 490 1.58 -5.80 -21.28
CA THR A 490 1.53 -7.08 -20.57
C THR A 490 2.92 -7.51 -20.12
N GLY A 491 2.98 -8.21 -18.99
CA GLY A 491 4.19 -8.85 -18.49
C GLY A 491 3.87 -10.25 -17.95
N THR A 492 4.88 -11.10 -18.00
CA THR A 492 4.90 -12.41 -17.35
C THR A 492 6.23 -12.55 -16.64
N ALA A 493 6.20 -12.92 -15.36
CA ALA A 493 7.39 -13.11 -14.55
C ALA A 493 7.51 -14.59 -14.16
N GLN A 494 8.60 -15.22 -14.59
CA GLN A 494 8.85 -16.62 -14.28
C GLN A 494 9.06 -16.84 -12.79
N VAL A 495 8.38 -17.86 -12.23
CA VAL A 495 8.47 -18.25 -10.81
C VAL A 495 9.43 -19.42 -10.62
N VAL A 496 9.39 -20.40 -11.53
CA VAL A 496 10.24 -21.59 -11.48
C VAL A 496 11.29 -21.56 -12.56
N SER A 497 12.51 -21.99 -12.19
CA SER A 497 13.56 -22.21 -13.18
C SER A 497 13.30 -23.54 -13.89
N ILE A 498 13.09 -23.47 -15.20
CA ILE A 498 12.92 -24.67 -16.05
C ILE A 498 14.29 -25.16 -16.47
N ARG A 499 14.54 -26.47 -16.37
CA ARG A 499 15.78 -27.07 -16.85
C ARG A 499 15.93 -26.93 -18.36
N ALA A 500 17.15 -27.02 -18.85
CA ALA A 500 17.46 -26.77 -20.25
C ALA A 500 16.79 -27.74 -21.24
N ASP A 501 16.47 -28.93 -20.75
CA ASP A 501 15.86 -30.05 -21.45
C ASP A 501 14.36 -30.22 -21.21
N GLU A 502 13.75 -29.33 -20.39
CA GLU A 502 12.31 -29.36 -20.09
C GLU A 502 11.61 -28.14 -20.68
N ASP A 503 10.38 -28.34 -21.14
CA ASP A 503 9.47 -27.26 -21.54
C ASP A 503 8.53 -26.92 -20.38
N TYR A 504 8.07 -25.67 -20.31
CA TYR A 504 7.09 -25.23 -19.33
C TYR A 504 5.77 -25.99 -19.55
N ASP A 505 5.43 -26.87 -18.63
CA ASP A 505 4.20 -27.64 -18.67
C ASP A 505 3.35 -27.35 -17.43
N LYS A 506 2.39 -26.47 -17.57
CA LYS A 506 1.45 -26.05 -16.53
C LYS A 506 0.73 -27.23 -15.87
N SER A 507 0.44 -28.31 -16.62
CA SER A 507 -0.29 -29.46 -16.09
C SER A 507 0.49 -30.22 -14.99
N LYS A 508 1.82 -30.05 -14.95
CA LYS A 508 2.72 -30.65 -13.97
C LYS A 508 3.00 -29.76 -12.76
N LEU A 509 2.53 -28.48 -12.80
CA LEU A 509 2.79 -27.48 -11.77
C LEU A 509 1.54 -27.26 -10.91
N ASN A 510 1.73 -27.04 -9.61
CA ASN A 510 0.64 -26.51 -8.79
C ASN A 510 0.47 -25.00 -9.06
N LYS A 511 -0.72 -24.44 -8.75
CA LYS A 511 -1.03 -23.02 -9.03
C LYS A 511 0.02 -22.05 -8.47
N ARG A 512 0.66 -22.35 -7.33
CA ARG A 512 1.67 -21.48 -6.70
C ARG A 512 3.02 -21.46 -7.44
N GLN A 513 3.21 -22.33 -8.41
CA GLN A 513 4.38 -22.39 -9.26
C GLN A 513 4.16 -21.76 -10.65
N TRP A 514 2.92 -21.36 -10.96
CA TRP A 514 2.64 -20.66 -12.20
C TRP A 514 3.30 -19.29 -12.22
N ASP A 515 3.58 -18.80 -13.40
CA ASP A 515 4.18 -17.49 -13.60
C ASP A 515 3.27 -16.36 -13.09
N HIS A 516 3.87 -15.27 -12.66
CA HIS A 516 3.11 -14.09 -12.24
C HIS A 516 2.66 -13.32 -13.48
N ALA A 517 1.42 -12.85 -13.44
CA ALA A 517 0.83 -11.99 -14.45
C ALA A 517 0.99 -10.52 -14.06
N LEU A 518 1.55 -9.70 -14.97
CA LEU A 518 1.73 -8.27 -14.73
C LEU A 518 1.06 -7.45 -15.84
N PHE A 519 0.68 -6.24 -15.49
CA PHE A 519 0.21 -5.26 -16.46
C PHE A 519 0.53 -3.84 -15.99
N ILE A 520 0.95 -3.00 -16.92
CA ILE A 520 1.01 -1.56 -16.74
C ILE A 520 0.11 -0.87 -17.74
N ALA A 521 -0.51 0.22 -17.35
CA ALA A 521 -1.37 1.00 -18.22
C ALA A 521 -1.46 2.46 -17.81
N PHE A 522 -1.82 3.31 -18.77
CA PHE A 522 -2.26 4.68 -18.52
C PHE A 522 -3.43 5.04 -19.41
N ALA A 523 -4.27 5.93 -18.96
CA ALA A 523 -5.45 6.42 -19.66
C ALA A 523 -5.89 7.82 -19.15
N PRO A 524 -6.70 8.59 -19.97
CA PRO A 524 -6.85 8.41 -21.42
C PRO A 524 -5.52 8.56 -22.15
N PHE A 525 -5.41 8.03 -23.35
CA PHE A 525 -4.18 8.13 -24.15
C PHE A 525 -3.85 9.57 -24.56
N GLU A 526 -4.86 10.34 -24.90
CA GLU A 526 -4.74 11.71 -25.42
C GLU A 526 -4.35 12.72 -24.33
N ASP A 527 -4.91 12.60 -23.12
CA ASP A 527 -4.58 13.37 -21.92
C ASP A 527 -4.46 12.44 -20.72
N PRO A 528 -3.30 11.84 -20.47
CA PRO A 528 -3.13 10.84 -19.43
C PRO A 528 -3.42 11.38 -18.03
N GLN A 529 -4.34 10.73 -17.31
CA GLN A 529 -4.79 11.12 -15.98
C GLN A 529 -4.42 10.07 -14.93
N ILE A 530 -4.56 8.78 -15.26
CA ILE A 530 -4.29 7.67 -14.34
C ILE A 530 -3.23 6.73 -14.91
N ALA A 531 -2.26 6.34 -14.07
CA ALA A 531 -1.27 5.30 -14.36
C ALA A 531 -1.40 4.14 -13.38
N ILE A 532 -1.27 2.92 -13.88
CA ILE A 532 -1.40 1.68 -13.10
C ILE A 532 -0.16 0.81 -13.26
N GLY A 533 0.28 0.23 -12.12
CA GLY A 533 1.18 -0.90 -12.07
C GLY A 533 0.55 -2.01 -11.23
N LEU A 534 0.45 -3.21 -11.78
CA LEU A 534 -0.16 -4.32 -11.07
C LEU A 534 0.48 -5.68 -11.35
N ILE A 535 0.29 -6.56 -10.38
CA ILE A 535 0.67 -7.97 -10.43
C ILE A 535 -0.44 -8.85 -9.88
N VAL A 536 -0.67 -9.99 -10.53
CA VAL A 536 -1.44 -11.11 -10.00
C VAL A 536 -0.46 -12.27 -9.81
N GLU A 537 -0.21 -12.64 -8.55
CA GLU A 537 0.68 -13.76 -8.25
C GLU A 537 0.11 -15.06 -8.81
N ASN A 538 0.94 -15.78 -9.57
CA ASN A 538 0.58 -17.06 -10.19
C ASN A 538 -0.66 -16.97 -11.12
N GLY A 539 -0.86 -15.80 -11.73
CA GLY A 539 -1.94 -15.53 -12.69
C GLY A 539 -1.63 -15.96 -14.12
N GLU A 540 -0.41 -16.45 -14.39
CA GLU A 540 0.11 -16.97 -15.64
C GLU A 540 0.29 -15.90 -16.73
N HIS A 541 -0.80 -15.34 -17.27
CA HIS A 541 -0.72 -14.40 -18.39
C HIS A 541 -1.23 -13.00 -18.04
N GLY A 542 -0.41 -11.98 -18.29
CA GLY A 542 -0.78 -10.59 -18.07
C GLY A 542 -2.05 -10.15 -18.79
N SER A 543 -2.30 -10.71 -19.98
CA SER A 543 -3.49 -10.38 -20.80
C SER A 543 -4.81 -10.89 -20.21
N SER A 544 -4.81 -12.07 -19.59
CA SER A 544 -6.03 -12.70 -19.06
C SER A 544 -6.28 -12.46 -17.59
N ALA A 545 -5.24 -12.34 -16.75
CA ALA A 545 -5.38 -12.16 -15.33
C ALA A 545 -5.20 -10.69 -14.87
N ALA A 546 -4.20 -9.98 -15.43
CA ALA A 546 -3.86 -8.63 -14.93
C ALA A 546 -4.57 -7.51 -15.73
N ALA A 547 -4.59 -7.57 -17.06
CA ALA A 547 -5.17 -6.51 -17.87
C ALA A 547 -6.67 -6.23 -17.59
N PRO A 548 -7.54 -7.23 -17.34
CA PRO A 548 -8.94 -6.98 -16.98
C PRO A 548 -9.10 -6.21 -15.65
N ILE A 549 -8.22 -6.45 -14.67
CA ILE A 549 -8.22 -5.72 -13.39
C ILE A 549 -7.88 -4.25 -13.62
N ALA A 550 -6.81 -3.97 -14.42
CA ALA A 550 -6.44 -2.60 -14.74
C ALA A 550 -7.58 -1.87 -15.48
N ARG A 551 -8.25 -2.55 -16.42
CA ARG A 551 -9.40 -2.00 -17.11
C ARG A 551 -10.53 -1.64 -16.14
N ALA A 552 -10.92 -2.53 -15.23
CA ALA A 552 -11.99 -2.27 -14.27
C ALA A 552 -11.70 -1.02 -13.42
N VAL A 553 -10.43 -0.82 -13.03
CA VAL A 553 -10.01 0.34 -12.24
C VAL A 553 -10.06 1.63 -13.08
N ILE A 554 -9.59 1.60 -14.33
CA ILE A 554 -9.63 2.77 -15.22
C ILE A 554 -11.08 3.12 -15.58
N ASP A 555 -11.93 2.13 -15.88
CA ASP A 555 -13.37 2.32 -16.09
C ASP A 555 -14.02 2.99 -14.88
N GLY A 556 -13.71 2.51 -13.66
CA GLY A 556 -14.21 3.08 -12.42
C GLY A 556 -13.77 4.52 -12.19
N TYR A 557 -12.53 4.85 -12.51
CA TYR A 557 -11.98 6.21 -12.35
C TYR A 557 -12.61 7.19 -13.35
N LEU A 558 -12.59 6.87 -14.64
CA LEU A 558 -13.05 7.78 -15.71
C LEU A 558 -14.57 7.96 -15.71
N ASN A 559 -15.36 6.93 -15.36
CA ASN A 559 -16.81 7.04 -15.27
C ASN A 559 -17.23 7.89 -14.07
N THR A 560 -16.53 7.78 -12.93
CA THR A 560 -16.82 8.60 -11.75
C THR A 560 -16.52 10.08 -12.01
N GLU A 561 -15.46 10.41 -12.74
CA GLU A 561 -15.14 11.80 -13.12
C GLU A 561 -16.15 12.38 -14.13
N SER A 562 -16.65 11.57 -15.06
CA SER A 562 -17.68 12.04 -16.01
C SER A 562 -19.00 12.39 -15.29
N ASP A 563 -19.40 11.62 -14.29
CA ASP A 563 -20.60 11.89 -13.50
C ASP A 563 -20.46 13.17 -12.66
N VAL A 564 -19.27 13.42 -12.10
CA VAL A 564 -18.98 14.65 -11.33
C VAL A 564 -18.96 15.88 -12.24
N ASN A 565 -18.36 15.77 -13.43
CA ASN A 565 -18.35 16.87 -14.40
C ASN A 565 -19.75 17.20 -14.91
N ILE A 566 -20.58 16.20 -15.22
CA ILE A 566 -21.98 16.41 -15.63
C ILE A 566 -22.78 17.07 -14.51
N ALA A 567 -22.60 16.65 -13.24
CA ALA A 567 -23.27 17.25 -12.10
C ALA A 567 -22.83 18.71 -11.86
N SER A 568 -21.55 19.02 -12.04
CA SER A 568 -21.03 20.40 -11.90
C SER A 568 -21.50 21.30 -13.03
N ASP A 569 -21.54 20.82 -14.27
CA ASP A 569 -22.07 21.57 -15.42
C ASP A 569 -23.57 21.84 -15.32
N LEU A 570 -24.34 20.87 -14.81
CA LEU A 570 -25.77 21.06 -14.53
C LEU A 570 -26.00 22.06 -13.40
N ALA A 571 -25.17 22.03 -12.35
CA ALA A 571 -25.24 23.01 -11.27
C ALA A 571 -24.88 24.43 -11.73
N LEU A 572 -23.88 24.60 -12.59
CA LEU A 572 -23.51 25.87 -13.20
C LEU A 572 -24.58 26.39 -14.17
N GLN A 573 -25.23 25.51 -14.93
CA GLN A 573 -26.35 25.88 -15.79
C GLN A 573 -27.60 26.27 -14.96
N GLY A 574 -27.85 25.57 -13.85
CA GLY A 574 -28.93 25.90 -12.91
C GLY A 574 -28.74 27.27 -12.25
N LEU A 575 -27.53 27.63 -11.87
CA LEU A 575 -27.22 28.94 -11.30
C LEU A 575 -27.40 30.09 -12.30
N ASN A 576 -27.13 29.86 -13.60
CA ASN A 576 -27.37 30.87 -14.66
C ASN A 576 -28.85 31.10 -14.96
N ILE A 577 -29.74 30.16 -14.66
CA ILE A 577 -31.20 30.35 -14.83
C ILE A 577 -31.78 31.26 -13.74
N TYR A 578 -31.21 31.24 -12.53
CA TYR A 578 -31.67 32.10 -11.41
C TYR A 578 -31.03 33.51 -11.41
N ALA A 579 -29.94 33.70 -12.16
CA ALA A 579 -29.29 35.01 -12.28
C ALA A 579 -29.94 35.91 -13.34
N ASN A 580 -30.83 35.38 -14.17
CA ASN A 580 -31.54 36.08 -15.25
C ASN A 580 -33.06 36.23 -15.00
N GLN A 581 -33.52 36.02 -13.79
CA GLN A 581 -34.86 36.39 -13.29
C GLN A 581 -34.75 37.46 -12.19
#